data_eea63194cafb3d28e06ca11dae544931
#
_entry.id   eea63194cafb3d28e06ca11dae544931
#
_cell.length_a   1.000
_cell.length_b   1.000
_cell.length_c   1.000
_cell.angle_alpha   90.00
_cell.angle_beta   90.00
_cell.angle_gamma   90.00
#
_symmetry.space_group_name_H-M   'P 1'
#
loop_
_entity.id
_entity.type
_entity.pdbx_description
1 polymer ?
#
loop_
_entity_poly.entity_id
_entity_poly.type
_entity_poly.pdbx_seq_one_letter_code
_entity_poly.pdbx_strand_id
1 'polypeptide(L)'
;MTITGEKYSISFDALDQQVNFEGYVRTTSLADLQTIMDYLVDLHGKQKGSLRLNFRKLRYMNALGLKVIAGFLSYARQSDTLSIKLIGSKVIPWEEKSLASLKSIWDSIEFLVHDEHFYGSQGIIEDADFIPLLRNQTRLLWPREKPILVAHGLREGMRVADICCGCGDVALLIARELKPGSIIGVDHSNPAIEHANRLQREFQVHNAEFRLGDATALMMEDELFDFVLCRLSLQIFSSPEQIVRELVRILRPGGRLYLTGEDYDLIVGYPNEREVRAVYEKAGRYGQQIGMDLYSGRKLYSTLLGLKMKNVRVDSFDADNTGANRPIFAEMIASWRHFSAETIGRELRISEKERNELFAGYDAHLATIRHPHGYTKWSVFAASGEKAK
;
A
#
# COMPACT_ATOMS: atom_id res chain seq x y z
N MET A 1 -14.70 -21.65 5.20
CA MET A 1 -16.15 -21.45 4.88
C MET A 1 -16.35 -19.96 4.66
N THR A 2 -17.00 -19.56 3.56
CA THR A 2 -17.17 -18.14 3.19
C THR A 2 -18.63 -17.89 2.87
N ILE A 3 -19.17 -16.76 3.30
CA ILE A 3 -20.47 -16.26 2.85
C ILE A 3 -20.25 -14.99 2.05
N THR A 4 -21.07 -14.79 0.99
CA THR A 4 -20.95 -13.63 0.11
C THR A 4 -22.32 -12.99 -0.08
N GLY A 5 -22.35 -11.67 0.01
CA GLY A 5 -23.48 -10.84 -0.43
C GLY A 5 -23.14 -10.10 -1.72
N GLU A 6 -24.01 -9.19 -2.15
CA GLU A 6 -23.82 -8.45 -3.42
C GLU A 6 -22.49 -7.65 -3.45
N LYS A 7 -22.06 -7.08 -2.31
CA LYS A 7 -20.89 -6.19 -2.22
C LYS A 7 -20.00 -6.48 -1.01
N TYR A 8 -20.15 -7.66 -0.40
CA TYR A 8 -19.33 -8.06 0.74
C TYR A 8 -19.03 -9.55 0.71
N SER A 9 -17.94 -9.92 1.38
CA SER A 9 -17.64 -11.30 1.76
C SER A 9 -17.28 -11.39 3.23
N ILE A 10 -17.60 -12.54 3.85
CA ILE A 10 -17.21 -12.85 5.22
C ILE A 10 -16.64 -14.27 5.21
N SER A 11 -15.36 -14.38 5.57
CA SER A 11 -14.61 -15.65 5.53
C SER A 11 -13.99 -15.96 6.89
N PHE A 12 -13.80 -17.25 7.17
CA PHE A 12 -13.14 -17.72 8.38
C PHE A 12 -11.75 -18.30 8.03
N ASP A 13 -10.73 -17.75 8.67
CA ASP A 13 -9.38 -18.27 8.67
C ASP A 13 -9.16 -19.14 9.93
N ALA A 14 -8.96 -20.43 9.71
CA ALA A 14 -8.80 -21.40 10.78
C ALA A 14 -7.43 -21.35 11.46
N LEU A 15 -6.39 -20.86 10.79
CA LEU A 15 -5.04 -20.74 11.35
C LEU A 15 -5.00 -19.62 12.39
N ASP A 16 -5.62 -18.48 12.07
CA ASP A 16 -5.66 -17.32 12.95
C ASP A 16 -6.90 -17.27 13.85
N GLN A 17 -7.83 -18.21 13.71
CA GLN A 17 -9.16 -18.19 14.35
C GLN A 17 -9.86 -16.84 14.14
N GLN A 18 -9.87 -16.35 12.89
CA GLN A 18 -10.28 -15.01 12.54
C GLN A 18 -11.39 -15.02 11.49
N VAL A 19 -12.43 -14.25 11.74
CA VAL A 19 -13.48 -13.93 10.76
C VAL A 19 -13.12 -12.62 10.10
N ASN A 20 -12.85 -12.65 8.79
CA ASN A 20 -12.55 -11.47 7.99
C ASN A 20 -13.80 -10.94 7.32
N PHE A 21 -14.10 -9.67 7.53
CA PHE A 21 -15.17 -8.93 6.87
C PHE A 21 -14.56 -8.04 5.78
N GLU A 22 -15.05 -8.14 4.55
CA GLU A 22 -14.51 -7.41 3.40
C GLU A 22 -15.63 -6.74 2.60
N GLY A 23 -15.35 -5.58 2.00
CA GLY A 23 -16.26 -4.85 1.09
C GLY A 23 -17.25 -3.93 1.81
N TYR A 24 -18.54 -3.98 1.46
CA TYR A 24 -19.57 -3.04 1.91
C TYR A 24 -20.82 -3.79 2.39
N VAL A 25 -21.09 -3.81 3.68
CA VAL A 25 -22.35 -4.36 4.24
C VAL A 25 -23.40 -3.25 4.22
N ARG A 26 -24.14 -3.16 3.13
CA ARG A 26 -25.24 -2.18 2.92
C ARG A 26 -26.62 -2.82 2.85
N THR A 27 -26.68 -4.12 3.06
CA THR A 27 -27.93 -4.86 2.91
C THR A 27 -29.01 -4.37 3.89
N THR A 28 -30.24 -4.30 3.41
CA THR A 28 -31.46 -4.14 4.20
C THR A 28 -32.30 -5.42 4.22
N SER A 29 -31.85 -6.46 3.52
CA SER A 29 -32.47 -7.78 3.46
C SER A 29 -32.34 -8.47 4.81
N LEU A 30 -33.46 -8.81 5.41
CA LEU A 30 -33.46 -9.59 6.67
C LEU A 30 -32.84 -10.97 6.47
N ALA A 31 -32.98 -11.58 5.31
CA ALA A 31 -32.39 -12.88 5.00
C ALA A 31 -30.84 -12.80 5.01
N ASP A 32 -30.26 -11.77 4.38
CA ASP A 32 -28.80 -11.58 4.38
C ASP A 32 -28.27 -11.32 5.79
N LEU A 33 -28.97 -10.49 6.56
CA LEU A 33 -28.59 -10.18 7.95
C LEU A 33 -28.67 -11.43 8.83
N GLN A 34 -29.70 -12.28 8.64
CA GLN A 34 -29.81 -13.55 9.33
C GLN A 34 -28.69 -14.52 8.92
N THR A 35 -28.35 -14.57 7.65
CA THR A 35 -27.22 -15.39 7.15
C THR A 35 -25.90 -15.02 7.84
N ILE A 36 -25.64 -13.72 8.03
CA ILE A 36 -24.44 -13.26 8.76
C ILE A 36 -24.50 -13.72 10.22
N MET A 37 -25.65 -13.56 10.88
CA MET A 37 -25.83 -13.97 12.28
C MET A 37 -25.61 -15.47 12.44
N ASP A 38 -26.29 -16.30 11.61
CA ASP A 38 -26.20 -17.76 11.67
C ASP A 38 -24.77 -18.26 11.43
N TYR A 39 -24.05 -17.61 10.49
CA TYR A 39 -22.65 -17.92 10.23
C TYR A 39 -21.76 -17.68 11.44
N LEU A 40 -21.91 -16.54 12.12
CA LEU A 40 -21.13 -16.20 13.31
C LEU A 40 -21.46 -17.11 14.51
N VAL A 41 -22.73 -17.46 14.68
CA VAL A 41 -23.19 -18.39 15.74
C VAL A 41 -22.65 -19.80 15.49
N ASP A 42 -22.69 -20.28 14.25
CA ASP A 42 -22.14 -21.61 13.88
C ASP A 42 -20.63 -21.67 14.11
N LEU A 43 -19.89 -20.63 13.74
CA LEU A 43 -18.46 -20.54 14.01
C LEU A 43 -18.18 -20.50 15.52
N HIS A 44 -18.92 -19.70 16.28
CA HIS A 44 -18.77 -19.63 17.74
C HIS A 44 -18.95 -21.01 18.39
N GLY A 45 -19.93 -21.78 17.96
CA GLY A 45 -20.16 -23.13 18.48
C GLY A 45 -19.06 -24.15 18.14
N LYS A 46 -18.27 -23.90 17.10
CA LYS A 46 -17.21 -24.79 16.62
C LYS A 46 -15.81 -24.45 17.13
N GLN A 47 -15.60 -23.23 17.63
CA GLN A 47 -14.29 -22.75 18.07
C GLN A 47 -14.10 -22.91 19.59
N LYS A 48 -12.83 -22.89 20.02
CA LYS A 48 -12.42 -22.89 21.43
C LYS A 48 -11.35 -21.83 21.66
N GLY A 49 -11.38 -21.19 22.81
CA GLY A 49 -10.37 -20.22 23.23
C GLY A 49 -10.68 -18.78 22.80
N SER A 50 -10.38 -18.35 21.61
CA SER A 50 -10.67 -16.99 21.16
C SER A 50 -11.13 -16.95 19.70
N LEU A 51 -12.04 -16.02 19.39
CA LEU A 51 -12.47 -15.71 18.02
C LEU A 51 -12.21 -14.24 17.73
N ARG A 52 -11.54 -13.96 16.63
CA ARG A 52 -11.24 -12.60 16.18
C ARG A 52 -12.24 -12.20 15.11
N LEU A 53 -12.86 -11.02 15.25
CA LEU A 53 -13.67 -10.39 14.19
C LEU A 53 -12.88 -9.23 13.60
N ASN A 54 -12.38 -9.41 12.39
CA ASN A 54 -11.51 -8.46 11.71
C ASN A 54 -12.29 -7.65 10.67
N PHE A 55 -12.46 -6.36 10.94
CA PHE A 55 -13.20 -5.42 10.10
C PHE A 55 -12.30 -4.58 9.18
N ARG A 56 -10.99 -4.67 9.30
CA ARG A 56 -10.01 -3.80 8.61
C ARG A 56 -10.17 -3.72 7.09
N LYS A 57 -10.78 -4.72 6.46
CA LYS A 57 -11.11 -4.73 5.04
C LYS A 57 -12.57 -4.37 4.74
N LEU A 58 -13.35 -4.06 5.75
CA LEU A 58 -14.75 -3.69 5.60
C LEU A 58 -14.90 -2.18 5.44
N ARG A 59 -15.09 -1.73 4.22
CA ARG A 59 -15.18 -0.32 3.86
C ARG A 59 -16.37 0.43 4.47
N TYR A 60 -17.46 -0.28 4.68
CA TYR A 60 -18.68 0.29 5.25
C TYR A 60 -19.59 -0.80 5.82
N MET A 61 -20.22 -0.48 6.94
CA MET A 61 -21.30 -1.26 7.52
C MET A 61 -22.45 -0.32 7.90
N ASN A 62 -23.66 -0.61 7.43
CA ASN A 62 -24.83 0.16 7.83
C ASN A 62 -25.27 -0.19 9.26
N ALA A 63 -26.22 0.59 9.81
CA ALA A 63 -26.70 0.39 11.17
C ALA A 63 -27.33 -1.01 11.41
N LEU A 64 -27.91 -1.62 10.38
CA LEU A 64 -28.49 -2.96 10.49
C LEU A 64 -27.39 -4.03 10.57
N GLY A 65 -26.33 -3.92 9.77
CA GLY A 65 -25.16 -4.79 9.88
C GLY A 65 -24.50 -4.69 11.25
N LEU A 66 -24.31 -3.45 11.76
CA LEU A 66 -23.78 -3.22 13.10
C LEU A 66 -24.67 -3.85 14.19
N LYS A 67 -25.99 -3.80 14.02
CA LYS A 67 -26.95 -4.43 14.93
C LYS A 67 -26.82 -5.96 14.94
N VAL A 68 -26.49 -6.59 13.81
CA VAL A 68 -26.20 -8.03 13.75
C VAL A 68 -24.96 -8.37 14.55
N ILE A 69 -23.89 -7.61 14.40
CA ILE A 69 -22.66 -7.80 15.19
C ILE A 69 -22.95 -7.62 16.69
N ALA A 70 -23.72 -6.58 17.06
CA ALA A 70 -24.16 -6.36 18.44
C ALA A 70 -24.98 -7.55 19.00
N GLY A 71 -25.89 -8.08 18.19
CA GLY A 71 -26.68 -9.27 18.54
C GLY A 71 -25.81 -10.51 18.75
N PHE A 72 -24.84 -10.74 17.87
CA PHE A 72 -23.87 -11.82 18.00
C PHE A 72 -23.03 -11.67 19.28
N LEU A 73 -22.54 -10.50 19.60
CA LEU A 73 -21.77 -10.25 20.83
C LEU A 73 -22.59 -10.49 22.08
N SER A 74 -23.89 -10.10 22.05
CA SER A 74 -24.82 -10.38 23.14
C SER A 74 -25.08 -11.87 23.32
N TYR A 75 -25.16 -12.63 22.23
CA TYR A 75 -25.26 -14.08 22.23
C TYR A 75 -24.00 -14.74 22.79
N ALA A 76 -22.83 -14.36 22.27
CA ALA A 76 -21.55 -14.92 22.67
C ALA A 76 -21.23 -14.69 24.16
N ARG A 77 -21.60 -13.52 24.68
CA ARG A 77 -21.46 -13.20 26.13
C ARG A 77 -22.18 -14.18 27.04
N GLN A 78 -23.30 -14.72 26.60
CA GLN A 78 -24.11 -15.64 27.45
C GLN A 78 -23.48 -17.03 27.59
N SER A 79 -22.62 -17.42 26.67
CA SER A 79 -22.04 -18.76 26.65
C SER A 79 -20.71 -18.89 27.39
N ASP A 80 -20.04 -17.80 27.73
CA ASP A 80 -18.77 -17.68 28.49
C ASP A 80 -17.65 -18.68 28.10
N THR A 81 -17.75 -19.24 26.90
CA THR A 81 -16.85 -20.30 26.41
C THR A 81 -15.74 -19.81 25.51
N LEU A 82 -15.85 -18.57 25.01
CA LEU A 82 -14.98 -18.04 23.97
C LEU A 82 -14.70 -16.55 24.19
N SER A 83 -13.45 -16.14 24.22
CA SER A 83 -13.11 -14.71 24.21
C SER A 83 -13.27 -14.13 22.81
N ILE A 84 -13.92 -12.97 22.71
CA ILE A 84 -14.07 -12.27 21.43
C ILE A 84 -13.13 -11.08 21.38
N LYS A 85 -12.40 -10.97 20.26
CA LYS A 85 -11.56 -9.81 19.96
C LYS A 85 -12.10 -9.11 18.70
N LEU A 86 -12.31 -7.80 18.79
CA LEU A 86 -12.66 -6.98 17.63
C LEU A 86 -11.40 -6.32 17.10
N ILE A 87 -11.16 -6.46 15.82
CA ILE A 87 -10.01 -5.85 15.15
C ILE A 87 -10.55 -4.82 14.16
N GLY A 88 -10.20 -3.57 14.39
CA GLY A 88 -10.57 -2.43 13.55
C GLY A 88 -9.39 -1.57 13.18
N SER A 89 -9.63 -0.56 12.35
CA SER A 89 -8.64 0.43 11.91
C SER A 89 -9.09 1.84 12.29
N LYS A 90 -8.18 2.67 12.80
CA LYS A 90 -8.46 4.10 13.05
C LYS A 90 -8.70 4.89 11.76
N VAL A 91 -8.27 4.35 10.66
CA VAL A 91 -8.31 5.02 9.36
C VAL A 91 -9.65 4.87 8.65
N ILE A 92 -10.46 3.90 9.04
CA ILE A 92 -11.81 3.75 8.52
C ILE A 92 -12.78 4.53 9.41
N PRO A 93 -13.28 5.71 8.98
CA PRO A 93 -13.93 6.69 9.86
C PRO A 93 -15.15 6.16 10.63
N TRP A 94 -15.84 5.13 10.11
CA TRP A 94 -16.98 4.54 10.79
C TRP A 94 -16.57 3.54 11.87
N GLU A 95 -15.39 2.91 11.75
CA GLU A 95 -14.98 1.82 12.64
C GLU A 95 -14.69 2.31 14.06
N GLU A 96 -13.91 3.36 14.22
CA GLU A 96 -13.51 3.88 15.52
C GLU A 96 -14.73 4.16 16.41
N LYS A 97 -15.72 4.91 15.89
CA LYS A 97 -16.92 5.27 16.65
C LYS A 97 -17.88 4.11 16.81
N SER A 98 -18.11 3.34 15.74
CA SER A 98 -19.12 2.30 15.73
C SER A 98 -18.68 1.04 16.47
N LEU A 99 -17.41 0.63 16.29
CA LEU A 99 -16.87 -0.53 17.01
C LEU A 99 -16.65 -0.19 18.50
N ALA A 100 -16.24 1.05 18.82
CA ALA A 100 -16.16 1.48 20.22
C ALA A 100 -17.53 1.40 20.93
N SER A 101 -18.63 1.68 20.22
CA SER A 101 -19.99 1.53 20.79
C SER A 101 -20.35 0.10 21.15
N LEU A 102 -19.77 -0.91 20.48
CA LEU A 102 -19.98 -2.33 20.79
C LEU A 102 -19.35 -2.73 22.14
N LYS A 103 -18.38 -1.97 22.63
CA LYS A 103 -17.74 -2.20 23.94
C LYS A 103 -18.74 -2.06 25.08
N SER A 104 -19.80 -1.24 24.91
CA SER A 104 -20.87 -1.11 25.90
C SER A 104 -21.72 -2.36 26.05
N ILE A 105 -21.68 -3.30 25.11
CA ILE A 105 -22.43 -4.56 25.14
C ILE A 105 -21.73 -5.60 26.02
N TRP A 106 -20.40 -5.57 26.01
CA TRP A 106 -19.58 -6.54 26.73
C TRP A 106 -18.24 -5.93 27.11
N ASP A 107 -18.05 -5.57 28.38
CA ASP A 107 -16.85 -4.84 28.87
C ASP A 107 -15.54 -5.61 28.69
N SER A 108 -15.60 -6.95 28.65
CA SER A 108 -14.43 -7.81 28.49
C SER A 108 -13.98 -8.00 27.03
N ILE A 109 -14.68 -7.38 26.06
CA ILE A 109 -14.24 -7.45 24.67
C ILE A 109 -12.89 -6.71 24.52
N GLU A 110 -11.91 -7.44 24.06
CA GLU A 110 -10.65 -6.84 23.64
C GLU A 110 -10.84 -6.16 22.29
N PHE A 111 -10.59 -4.84 22.26
CA PHE A 111 -10.67 -4.06 21.05
C PHE A 111 -9.25 -3.68 20.61
N LEU A 112 -8.77 -4.34 19.57
CA LEU A 112 -7.49 -4.07 18.94
C LEU A 112 -7.74 -3.07 17.81
N VAL A 113 -7.44 -1.80 18.06
CA VAL A 113 -7.44 -0.80 17.01
C VAL A 113 -6.02 -0.68 16.51
N HIS A 114 -5.83 -1.13 15.32
CA HIS A 114 -4.57 -0.94 14.65
C HIS A 114 -4.54 0.49 14.07
N ASP A 115 -3.46 1.22 14.34
CA ASP A 115 -3.08 2.42 13.59
C ASP A 115 -2.61 2.01 12.18
N GLU A 116 -3.14 0.88 11.73
CA GLU A 116 -2.75 0.35 10.45
C GLU A 116 -3.14 1.32 9.38
N HIS A 117 -2.11 1.69 8.83
CA HIS A 117 -1.94 2.33 7.64
C HIS A 117 -2.79 1.67 6.67
N PHE A 118 -3.65 2.39 6.52
CA PHE A 118 -4.37 2.40 5.37
C PHE A 118 -3.38 2.35 4.21
N TYR A 119 -3.33 1.24 3.67
CA TYR A 119 -3.45 1.19 2.25
C TYR A 119 -4.81 1.80 1.91
N GLY A 120 -4.92 3.12 1.90
CA GLY A 120 -6.12 3.83 1.49
C GLY A 120 -6.52 3.52 0.10
N SER A 121 -5.61 2.98 -0.48
CA SER A 121 -5.49 2.33 -1.74
C SER A 121 -5.55 0.78 -1.71
N GLN A 122 -5.91 0.08 -0.65
CA GLN A 122 -5.96 -1.39 -0.72
C GLN A 122 -6.84 -1.90 -1.87
N GLY A 123 -7.95 -1.24 -2.14
CA GLY A 123 -8.73 -1.54 -3.33
C GLY A 123 -8.06 -1.16 -4.65
N ILE A 124 -6.99 -0.36 -4.65
CA ILE A 124 -6.29 0.12 -5.83
C ILE A 124 -5.10 -0.78 -6.15
N ILE A 125 -4.36 -1.16 -5.12
CA ILE A 125 -3.18 -2.01 -5.23
C ILE A 125 -3.61 -3.47 -5.46
N GLU A 126 -4.81 -3.83 -5.00
CA GLU A 126 -5.45 -5.12 -5.30
C GLU A 126 -6.09 -5.15 -6.69
N ASP A 127 -6.24 -4.00 -7.35
CA ASP A 127 -6.78 -3.93 -8.70
C ASP A 127 -5.70 -4.40 -9.70
N ALA A 128 -6.05 -5.38 -10.52
CA ALA A 128 -5.19 -5.83 -11.61
C ALA A 128 -4.78 -4.69 -12.56
N ASP A 129 -5.58 -3.64 -12.64
CA ASP A 129 -5.32 -2.42 -13.43
C ASP A 129 -4.16 -1.59 -12.85
N PHE A 130 -3.75 -1.83 -11.60
CA PHE A 130 -2.59 -1.15 -11.01
C PHE A 130 -1.24 -1.71 -11.48
N ILE A 131 -1.19 -2.99 -11.88
CA ILE A 131 0.03 -3.63 -12.38
C ILE A 131 0.65 -2.89 -13.57
N PRO A 132 -0.11 -2.46 -14.60
CA PRO A 132 0.43 -1.68 -15.71
C PRO A 132 1.08 -0.36 -15.26
N LEU A 133 0.51 0.33 -14.26
CA LEU A 133 1.08 1.55 -13.69
C LEU A 133 2.47 1.27 -13.08
N LEU A 134 2.60 0.27 -12.22
CA LEU A 134 3.86 -0.10 -11.56
C LEU A 134 4.93 -0.47 -12.60
N ARG A 135 4.54 -1.22 -13.64
CA ARG A 135 5.44 -1.59 -14.73
C ARG A 135 5.90 -0.39 -15.55
N ASN A 136 5.00 0.55 -15.86
CA ASN A 136 5.35 1.77 -16.58
C ASN A 136 6.26 2.67 -15.74
N GLN A 137 6.04 2.80 -14.43
CA GLN A 137 6.96 3.47 -13.51
C GLN A 137 8.35 2.82 -13.56
N THR A 138 8.41 1.50 -13.46
CA THR A 138 9.70 0.77 -13.53
C THR A 138 10.41 1.01 -14.87
N ARG A 139 9.71 0.92 -16.01
CA ARG A 139 10.29 1.15 -17.34
C ARG A 139 10.85 2.56 -17.50
N LEU A 140 10.18 3.56 -16.93
CA LEU A 140 10.64 4.96 -17.00
C LEU A 140 11.81 5.24 -16.08
N LEU A 141 11.81 4.67 -14.87
CA LEU A 141 12.78 5.00 -13.83
C LEU A 141 14.04 4.13 -13.87
N TRP A 142 13.93 2.85 -14.23
CA TRP A 142 15.03 1.89 -14.12
C TRP A 142 16.33 2.33 -14.78
N PRO A 143 16.34 2.88 -16.03
CA PRO A 143 17.58 3.30 -16.67
C PRO A 143 18.34 4.37 -15.89
N ARG A 144 17.63 5.19 -15.10
CA ARG A 144 18.20 6.26 -14.26
C ARG A 144 18.52 5.78 -12.86
N GLU A 145 17.70 4.92 -12.30
CA GLU A 145 17.82 4.43 -10.92
C GLU A 145 18.92 3.36 -10.77
N LYS A 146 19.10 2.49 -11.76
CA LYS A 146 20.13 1.43 -11.73
C LYS A 146 21.52 1.94 -11.33
N PRO A 147 22.10 2.98 -11.98
CA PRO A 147 23.41 3.50 -11.58
C PRO A 147 23.40 4.13 -10.18
N ILE A 148 22.26 4.68 -9.74
CA ILE A 148 22.08 5.24 -8.41
C ILE A 148 22.10 4.14 -7.35
N LEU A 149 21.39 3.03 -7.55
CA LEU A 149 21.45 1.87 -6.67
C LEU A 149 22.89 1.38 -6.43
N VAL A 150 23.67 1.30 -7.51
CA VAL A 150 25.10 0.96 -7.42
C VAL A 150 25.89 2.03 -6.66
N ALA A 151 25.65 3.31 -6.93
CA ALA A 151 26.31 4.41 -6.23
C ALA A 151 25.93 4.46 -4.73
N HIS A 152 24.72 4.02 -4.40
CA HIS A 152 24.22 3.87 -3.03
C HIS A 152 24.65 2.58 -2.32
N GLY A 153 25.46 1.77 -2.96
CA GLY A 153 26.14 0.67 -2.30
C GLY A 153 25.61 -0.73 -2.57
N LEU A 154 24.61 -0.90 -3.45
CA LEU A 154 24.21 -2.23 -3.89
C LEU A 154 25.33 -2.89 -4.69
N ARG A 155 25.70 -4.12 -4.33
CA ARG A 155 26.80 -4.88 -4.93
C ARG A 155 26.38 -6.31 -5.27
N GLU A 156 27.12 -6.92 -6.20
CA GLU A 156 27.03 -8.35 -6.48
C GLU A 156 27.28 -9.18 -5.22
N GLY A 157 26.61 -10.31 -5.11
CA GLY A 157 26.73 -11.25 -3.99
C GLY A 157 25.99 -10.89 -2.70
N MET A 158 25.43 -9.65 -2.57
CA MET A 158 24.69 -9.23 -1.39
C MET A 158 23.38 -9.99 -1.21
N ARG A 159 22.93 -10.11 0.05
CA ARG A 159 21.55 -10.50 0.40
C ARG A 159 20.70 -9.25 0.42
N VAL A 160 19.68 -9.21 -0.42
CA VAL A 160 18.85 -8.02 -0.65
C VAL A 160 17.40 -8.29 -0.25
N ALA A 161 16.74 -7.31 0.34
CA ALA A 161 15.29 -7.32 0.53
C ALA A 161 14.66 -6.12 -0.19
N ASP A 162 13.61 -6.37 -0.99
CA ASP A 162 12.77 -5.37 -1.63
C ASP A 162 11.40 -5.38 -0.94
N ILE A 163 11.17 -4.44 -0.05
CA ILE A 163 9.95 -4.37 0.77
C ILE A 163 8.97 -3.40 0.14
N CYS A 164 7.70 -3.83 0.03
CA CYS A 164 6.68 -3.24 -0.83
C CYS A 164 7.09 -3.34 -2.30
N CYS A 165 7.48 -4.56 -2.73
CA CYS A 165 8.06 -4.79 -4.05
C CYS A 165 7.06 -4.71 -5.21
N GLY A 166 5.76 -4.54 -4.92
CA GLY A 166 4.69 -4.53 -5.91
C GLY A 166 4.71 -5.80 -6.77
N CYS A 167 4.63 -5.63 -8.08
CA CYS A 167 4.64 -6.73 -9.06
C CYS A 167 6.04 -7.30 -9.37
N GLY A 168 7.07 -6.95 -8.57
CA GLY A 168 8.39 -7.56 -8.58
C GLY A 168 9.32 -7.16 -9.72
N ASP A 169 8.90 -6.27 -10.63
CA ASP A 169 9.69 -5.90 -11.82
C ASP A 169 11.09 -5.40 -11.45
N VAL A 170 11.20 -4.55 -10.41
CA VAL A 170 12.50 -4.00 -9.99
C VAL A 170 13.37 -5.04 -9.32
N ALA A 171 12.80 -5.88 -8.44
CA ALA A 171 13.54 -6.99 -7.83
C ALA A 171 14.10 -7.94 -8.89
N LEU A 172 13.33 -8.25 -9.94
CA LEU A 172 13.78 -9.08 -11.06
C LEU A 172 14.88 -8.40 -11.89
N LEU A 173 14.78 -7.09 -12.12
CA LEU A 173 15.83 -6.33 -12.80
C LEU A 173 17.12 -6.27 -11.97
N ILE A 174 17.02 -6.06 -10.66
CA ILE A 174 18.16 -6.15 -9.72
C ILE A 174 18.79 -7.55 -9.79
N ALA A 175 17.97 -8.60 -9.69
CA ALA A 175 18.45 -9.98 -9.72
C ALA A 175 19.24 -10.32 -10.98
N ARG A 176 18.76 -9.87 -12.14
CA ARG A 176 19.34 -10.16 -13.45
C ARG A 176 20.55 -9.30 -13.78
N GLU A 177 20.49 -8.00 -13.47
CA GLU A 177 21.44 -7.01 -13.97
C GLU A 177 22.50 -6.61 -12.94
N LEU A 178 22.19 -6.68 -11.62
CA LEU A 178 23.11 -6.34 -10.55
C LEU A 178 23.61 -7.58 -9.78
N LYS A 179 23.01 -8.74 -10.05
CA LYS A 179 23.42 -10.08 -9.60
C LYS A 179 23.73 -10.16 -8.10
N PRO A 180 22.83 -9.75 -7.21
CA PRO A 180 22.98 -10.06 -5.78
C PRO A 180 23.04 -11.58 -5.56
N GLY A 181 23.56 -12.02 -4.42
CA GLY A 181 23.53 -13.41 -4.04
C GLY A 181 22.09 -13.94 -3.91
N SER A 182 21.21 -13.11 -3.34
CA SER A 182 19.76 -13.35 -3.32
C SER A 182 18.99 -12.04 -3.17
N ILE A 183 17.76 -12.02 -3.67
CA ILE A 183 16.80 -10.94 -3.40
C ILE A 183 15.45 -11.53 -3.00
N ILE A 184 14.88 -11.03 -1.89
CA ILE A 184 13.54 -11.38 -1.44
C ILE A 184 12.65 -10.15 -1.58
N GLY A 185 11.62 -10.26 -2.41
CA GLY A 185 10.55 -9.26 -2.54
C GLY A 185 9.39 -9.59 -1.61
N VAL A 186 8.89 -8.61 -0.88
CA VAL A 186 7.71 -8.73 -0.03
C VAL A 186 6.69 -7.68 -0.41
N ASP A 187 5.46 -8.10 -0.61
CA ASP A 187 4.31 -7.21 -0.79
C ASP A 187 3.07 -7.82 -0.14
N HIS A 188 2.09 -6.97 0.19
CA HIS A 188 0.83 -7.45 0.78
C HIS A 188 -0.23 -7.79 -0.27
N SER A 189 -0.03 -7.39 -1.52
CA SER A 189 -0.94 -7.63 -2.63
C SER A 189 -0.74 -9.02 -3.21
N ASN A 190 -1.70 -9.93 -2.98
CA ASN A 190 -1.62 -11.27 -3.53
C ASN A 190 -1.56 -11.27 -5.08
N PRO A 191 -2.39 -10.47 -5.81
CA PRO A 191 -2.27 -10.38 -7.27
C PRO A 191 -0.89 -9.91 -7.74
N ALA A 192 -0.26 -8.97 -7.03
CA ALA A 192 1.08 -8.48 -7.35
C ALA A 192 2.14 -9.59 -7.15
N ILE A 193 2.09 -10.31 -6.04
CA ILE A 193 3.00 -11.43 -5.76
C ILE A 193 2.80 -12.60 -6.73
N GLU A 194 1.57 -12.93 -7.10
CA GLU A 194 1.29 -13.93 -8.15
C GLU A 194 1.89 -13.51 -9.50
N HIS A 195 1.77 -12.21 -9.84
CA HIS A 195 2.40 -11.66 -11.04
C HIS A 195 3.92 -11.76 -10.97
N ALA A 196 4.54 -11.34 -9.87
CA ALA A 196 5.99 -11.42 -9.66
C ALA A 196 6.52 -12.85 -9.79
N ASN A 197 5.85 -13.81 -9.16
CA ASN A 197 6.19 -15.23 -9.25
C ASN A 197 6.04 -15.80 -10.67
N ARG A 198 5.05 -15.33 -11.44
CA ARG A 198 4.90 -15.71 -12.85
C ARG A 198 6.07 -15.17 -13.69
N LEU A 199 6.40 -13.89 -13.56
CA LEU A 199 7.54 -13.29 -14.27
C LEU A 199 8.87 -13.94 -13.87
N GLN A 200 9.06 -14.24 -12.58
CA GLN A 200 10.26 -14.94 -12.09
C GLN A 200 10.49 -16.27 -12.81
N ARG A 201 9.42 -17.06 -12.96
CA ARG A 201 9.47 -18.34 -13.69
C ARG A 201 9.68 -18.13 -15.20
N GLU A 202 8.96 -17.18 -15.80
CA GLU A 202 9.07 -16.86 -17.23
C GLU A 202 10.50 -16.45 -17.61
N PHE A 203 11.12 -15.62 -16.79
CA PHE A 203 12.49 -15.13 -17.02
C PHE A 203 13.57 -16.02 -16.42
N GLN A 204 13.21 -17.16 -15.81
CA GLN A 204 14.13 -18.13 -15.19
C GLN A 204 15.10 -17.47 -14.19
N VAL A 205 14.61 -16.57 -13.34
CA VAL A 205 15.41 -15.87 -12.33
C VAL A 205 15.45 -16.74 -11.06
N HIS A 206 16.62 -17.29 -10.75
CA HIS A 206 16.76 -18.28 -9.65
C HIS A 206 17.22 -17.64 -8.32
N ASN A 207 17.74 -16.44 -8.34
CA ASN A 207 18.21 -15.69 -7.16
C ASN A 207 17.20 -14.67 -6.64
N ALA A 208 15.95 -14.75 -7.07
CA ALA A 208 14.84 -13.94 -6.57
C ALA A 208 13.75 -14.82 -5.97
N GLU A 209 13.11 -14.37 -4.92
CA GLU A 209 11.95 -14.98 -4.28
C GLU A 209 10.92 -13.91 -3.94
N PHE A 210 9.61 -14.21 -4.06
CA PHE A 210 8.53 -13.28 -3.73
C PHE A 210 7.59 -13.88 -2.71
N ARG A 211 7.28 -13.10 -1.66
CA ARG A 211 6.45 -13.53 -0.53
C ARG A 211 5.34 -12.53 -0.27
N LEU A 212 4.17 -13.05 0.03
CA LEU A 212 3.09 -12.25 0.61
C LEU A 212 3.47 -11.90 2.05
N GLY A 213 3.35 -10.62 2.44
CA GLY A 213 3.69 -10.19 3.78
C GLY A 213 3.32 -8.75 4.08
N ASP A 214 3.28 -8.43 5.36
CA ASP A 214 2.99 -7.09 5.87
C ASP A 214 4.31 -6.38 6.21
N ALA A 215 4.55 -5.23 5.57
CA ALA A 215 5.77 -4.43 5.79
C ALA A 215 5.86 -3.85 7.21
N THR A 216 4.75 -3.80 7.95
CA THR A 216 4.71 -3.33 9.34
C THR A 216 5.10 -4.41 10.35
N ALA A 217 5.11 -5.68 9.93
CA ALA A 217 5.42 -6.85 10.76
C ALA A 217 6.04 -7.95 9.90
N LEU A 218 7.27 -7.74 9.43
CA LEU A 218 7.96 -8.66 8.54
C LEU A 218 8.29 -9.99 9.25
N MET A 219 7.86 -11.11 8.68
CA MET A 219 8.21 -12.44 9.14
C MET A 219 9.63 -12.84 8.65
N MET A 220 10.61 -12.04 9.08
CA MET A 220 12.03 -12.19 8.74
C MET A 220 12.88 -12.01 9.99
N GLU A 221 13.99 -12.72 10.05
CA GLU A 221 14.97 -12.61 11.14
C GLU A 221 15.60 -11.20 11.17
N ASP A 222 16.02 -10.78 12.35
CA ASP A 222 16.79 -9.56 12.55
C ASP A 222 18.12 -9.67 11.81
N GLU A 223 18.62 -8.54 11.33
CA GLU A 223 20.00 -8.40 10.83
C GLU A 223 20.38 -9.37 9.68
N LEU A 224 19.40 -9.73 8.87
CA LEU A 224 19.53 -10.73 7.81
C LEU A 224 20.16 -10.20 6.51
N PHE A 225 19.91 -8.94 6.16
CA PHE A 225 20.18 -8.40 4.83
C PHE A 225 21.34 -7.39 4.80
N ASP A 226 22.12 -7.43 3.71
CA ASP A 226 23.17 -6.45 3.41
C ASP A 226 22.60 -5.14 2.90
N PHE A 227 21.51 -5.23 2.13
CA PHE A 227 20.86 -4.10 1.49
C PHE A 227 19.34 -4.28 1.55
N VAL A 228 18.65 -3.29 2.08
CA VAL A 228 17.18 -3.27 2.15
C VAL A 228 16.68 -2.07 1.38
N LEU A 229 15.72 -2.28 0.47
CA LEU A 229 15.10 -1.18 -0.26
C LEU A 229 13.59 -1.16 -0.07
N CYS A 230 13.03 0.05 -0.10
CA CYS A 230 11.60 0.31 -0.17
C CYS A 230 11.38 1.50 -1.11
N ARG A 231 10.68 1.25 -2.22
CA ARG A 231 10.63 2.18 -3.34
C ARG A 231 9.22 2.70 -3.58
N LEU A 232 9.08 4.04 -3.64
CA LEU A 232 7.83 4.72 -4.00
C LEU A 232 6.59 4.19 -3.24
N SER A 233 6.80 3.76 -2.00
CA SER A 233 5.75 3.14 -1.19
C SER A 233 5.47 3.90 0.10
N LEU A 234 6.49 4.46 0.75
CA LEU A 234 6.32 5.13 2.06
C LEU A 234 5.32 6.29 1.99
N GLN A 235 5.15 6.93 0.84
CA GLN A 235 4.21 8.02 0.63
C GLN A 235 2.73 7.62 0.71
N ILE A 236 2.41 6.34 0.56
CA ILE A 236 1.03 5.86 0.61
C ILE A 236 0.58 5.44 2.02
N PHE A 237 1.49 5.45 2.98
CA PHE A 237 1.21 5.09 4.36
C PHE A 237 1.03 6.32 5.23
N SER A 238 0.00 6.33 6.08
CA SER A 238 -0.25 7.42 7.02
C SER A 238 0.77 7.47 8.17
N SER A 239 1.43 6.37 8.49
CA SER A 239 2.50 6.28 9.50
C SER A 239 3.60 5.33 9.04
N PRO A 240 4.50 5.80 8.16
CA PRO A 240 5.56 4.99 7.59
C PRO A 240 6.63 4.57 8.61
N GLU A 241 6.61 5.14 9.82
CA GLU A 241 7.65 4.93 10.84
C GLU A 241 7.75 3.47 11.29
N GLN A 242 6.63 2.75 11.34
CA GLN A 242 6.63 1.33 11.72
C GLN A 242 7.32 0.50 10.65
N ILE A 243 6.99 0.75 9.38
CA ILE A 243 7.64 0.10 8.25
C ILE A 243 9.14 0.36 8.29
N VAL A 244 9.53 1.62 8.42
CA VAL A 244 10.94 2.00 8.40
C VAL A 244 11.71 1.35 9.58
N ARG A 245 11.09 1.18 10.76
CA ARG A 245 11.67 0.41 11.86
C ARG A 245 11.89 -1.07 11.49
N GLU A 246 10.93 -1.70 10.83
CA GLU A 246 11.07 -3.07 10.35
C GLU A 246 12.19 -3.20 9.30
N LEU A 247 12.29 -2.26 8.37
CA LEU A 247 13.39 -2.22 7.39
C LEU A 247 14.76 -2.15 8.08
N VAL A 248 14.88 -1.33 9.13
CA VAL A 248 16.13 -1.23 9.92
C VAL A 248 16.36 -2.48 10.77
N ARG A 249 15.31 -3.13 11.29
CA ARG A 249 15.43 -4.36 12.08
C ARG A 249 16.06 -5.49 11.26
N ILE A 250 15.54 -5.72 10.04
CA ILE A 250 16.04 -6.81 9.18
C ILE A 250 17.39 -6.50 8.52
N LEU A 251 17.84 -5.24 8.57
CA LEU A 251 19.13 -4.81 8.03
C LEU A 251 20.25 -5.15 9.02
N ARG A 252 21.32 -5.80 8.58
CA ARG A 252 22.48 -6.10 9.44
C ARG A 252 23.27 -4.85 9.83
N PRO A 253 24.03 -4.85 10.92
CA PRO A 253 25.00 -3.80 11.22
C PRO A 253 25.97 -3.58 10.04
N GLY A 254 26.18 -2.34 9.63
CA GLY A 254 26.94 -1.98 8.45
C GLY A 254 26.21 -2.23 7.11
N GLY A 255 25.00 -2.77 7.14
CA GLY A 255 24.12 -2.88 5.98
C GLY A 255 23.51 -1.52 5.59
N ARG A 256 22.93 -1.43 4.40
CA ARG A 256 22.44 -0.16 3.85
C ARG A 256 20.95 -0.19 3.54
N LEU A 257 20.23 0.78 4.08
CA LEU A 257 18.83 1.05 3.75
C LEU A 257 18.77 2.04 2.59
N TYR A 258 17.96 1.74 1.57
CA TYR A 258 17.69 2.57 0.41
C TYR A 258 16.20 2.85 0.30
N LEU A 259 15.83 4.11 0.24
CA LEU A 259 14.45 4.59 0.15
C LEU A 259 14.29 5.48 -1.07
N THR A 260 13.16 5.36 -1.77
CA THR A 260 12.79 6.36 -2.76
C THR A 260 11.41 6.96 -2.46
N GLY A 261 11.25 8.23 -2.82
CA GLY A 261 10.00 8.95 -2.68
C GLY A 261 9.86 10.01 -3.76
N GLU A 262 8.63 10.28 -4.10
CA GLU A 262 8.31 11.33 -5.08
C GLU A 262 8.04 12.68 -4.40
N ASP A 263 8.01 13.71 -5.23
CA ASP A 263 7.70 15.06 -4.80
C ASP A 263 6.87 15.75 -5.87
N TYR A 264 5.58 15.92 -5.60
CA TYR A 264 4.63 16.45 -6.57
C TYR A 264 4.89 17.90 -6.96
N ASP A 265 5.60 18.70 -6.13
CA ASP A 265 6.01 20.06 -6.52
C ASP A 265 7.10 20.06 -7.61
N LEU A 266 7.76 18.92 -7.86
CA LEU A 266 8.82 18.79 -8.85
C LEU A 266 8.32 18.14 -10.16
N ILE A 267 7.02 17.94 -10.32
CA ILE A 267 6.42 17.56 -11.58
C ILE A 267 6.20 18.83 -12.39
N VAL A 268 6.83 18.90 -13.54
CA VAL A 268 6.76 20.06 -14.42
C VAL A 268 6.29 19.68 -15.81
N GLY A 269 5.64 20.60 -16.50
CA GLY A 269 5.20 20.41 -17.89
C GLY A 269 5.19 21.72 -18.67
N TYR A 270 5.60 21.68 -19.95
CA TYR A 270 5.56 22.78 -20.90
C TYR A 270 5.05 22.28 -22.26
N PRO A 271 4.10 22.93 -22.90
CA PRO A 271 3.24 24.01 -22.39
C PRO A 271 2.26 23.50 -21.30
N ASN A 272 1.39 24.32 -20.81
CA ASN A 272 0.39 24.05 -19.74
C ASN A 272 0.99 23.95 -18.32
N GLU A 273 2.04 24.69 -18.05
CA GLU A 273 2.75 24.67 -16.76
C GLU A 273 1.81 24.93 -15.57
N ARG A 274 0.90 25.89 -15.75
CA ARG A 274 -0.04 26.31 -14.70
C ARG A 274 -1.04 25.20 -14.36
N GLU A 275 -1.60 24.58 -15.38
CA GLU A 275 -2.58 23.50 -15.26
C GLU A 275 -1.94 22.24 -14.66
N VAL A 276 -0.74 21.89 -15.13
CA VAL A 276 0.06 20.77 -14.62
C VAL A 276 0.38 21.01 -13.16
N ARG A 277 0.90 22.17 -12.78
CA ARG A 277 1.18 22.49 -11.38
C ARG A 277 -0.07 22.40 -10.50
N ALA A 278 -1.16 23.03 -10.94
CA ALA A 278 -2.41 23.10 -10.17
C ALA A 278 -3.02 21.71 -9.90
N VAL A 279 -2.96 20.77 -10.87
CA VAL A 279 -3.52 19.44 -10.66
C VAL A 279 -2.71 18.65 -9.64
N TYR A 280 -1.36 18.73 -9.64
CA TYR A 280 -0.54 18.02 -8.66
C TYR A 280 -0.61 18.63 -7.27
N GLU A 281 -0.71 19.94 -7.14
CA GLU A 281 -1.02 20.60 -5.86
C GLU A 281 -2.37 20.14 -5.30
N LYS A 282 -3.38 20.01 -6.17
CA LYS A 282 -4.72 19.55 -5.77
C LYS A 282 -4.70 18.07 -5.37
N ALA A 283 -4.09 17.21 -6.20
CA ALA A 283 -3.93 15.78 -5.93
C ALA A 283 -3.13 15.55 -4.63
N GLY A 284 -2.08 16.33 -4.39
CA GLY A 284 -1.29 16.28 -3.16
C GLY A 284 -2.12 16.62 -1.91
N ARG A 285 -2.94 17.70 -1.97
CA ARG A 285 -3.84 18.04 -0.86
C ARG A 285 -4.88 16.94 -0.58
N TYR A 286 -5.41 16.32 -1.63
CA TYR A 286 -6.37 15.22 -1.46
C TYR A 286 -5.68 13.97 -0.91
N GLY A 287 -4.47 13.66 -1.38
CA GLY A 287 -3.66 12.59 -0.81
C GLY A 287 -3.45 12.77 0.69
N GLN A 288 -3.07 13.97 1.14
CA GLN A 288 -2.89 14.28 2.56
C GLN A 288 -4.15 14.05 3.41
N GLN A 289 -5.35 14.33 2.87
CA GLN A 289 -6.60 14.09 3.60
C GLN A 289 -6.89 12.61 3.86
N ILE A 290 -6.31 11.73 3.07
CA ILE A 290 -6.40 10.28 3.25
C ILE A 290 -5.10 9.65 3.80
N GLY A 291 -4.21 10.46 4.35
CA GLY A 291 -2.99 10.01 5.00
C GLY A 291 -1.81 9.70 4.08
N MET A 292 -1.88 10.08 2.80
CA MET A 292 -0.74 9.98 1.88
C MET A 292 0.16 11.21 1.96
N ASP A 293 1.47 11.02 1.74
CA ASP A 293 2.46 12.09 1.66
C ASP A 293 3.16 12.11 0.29
N LEU A 294 2.52 12.73 -0.69
CA LEU A 294 3.05 12.83 -2.07
C LEU A 294 4.23 13.82 -2.20
N TYR A 295 4.75 14.32 -1.07
CA TYR A 295 5.95 15.12 -0.94
C TYR A 295 7.02 14.43 -0.07
N SER A 296 6.95 13.10 0.04
CA SER A 296 7.81 12.29 0.92
C SER A 296 9.28 12.34 0.51
N GLY A 297 9.57 12.53 -0.78
CA GLY A 297 10.92 12.52 -1.31
C GLY A 297 11.85 13.53 -0.62
N ARG A 298 11.40 14.77 -0.43
CA ARG A 298 12.16 15.84 0.27
C ARG A 298 12.43 15.54 1.74
N LYS A 299 11.73 14.57 2.34
CA LYS A 299 11.82 14.21 3.76
C LYS A 299 12.75 13.03 4.05
N LEU A 300 13.16 12.28 3.02
CA LEU A 300 13.93 11.04 3.19
C LEU A 300 15.25 11.24 3.93
N TYR A 301 15.93 12.37 3.71
CA TYR A 301 17.15 12.72 4.44
C TYR A 301 16.89 12.79 5.95
N SER A 302 15.89 13.56 6.36
CA SER A 302 15.52 13.72 7.77
C SER A 302 15.03 12.39 8.38
N THR A 303 14.32 11.58 7.60
CA THR A 303 13.88 10.24 8.03
C THR A 303 15.09 9.37 8.39
N LEU A 304 16.09 9.29 7.52
CA LEU A 304 17.29 8.47 7.76
C LEU A 304 18.11 8.99 8.94
N LEU A 305 18.22 10.30 9.11
CA LEU A 305 18.89 10.89 10.29
C LEU A 305 18.12 10.57 11.58
N GLY A 306 16.79 10.66 11.57
CA GLY A 306 15.95 10.30 12.71
C GLY A 306 16.12 8.84 13.15
N LEU A 307 16.43 7.94 12.21
CA LEU A 307 16.77 6.54 12.45
C LEU A 307 18.23 6.33 12.89
N LYS A 308 18.98 7.40 13.07
CA LYS A 308 20.41 7.36 13.44
C LYS A 308 21.29 6.63 12.43
N MET A 309 20.85 6.58 11.18
CA MET A 309 21.65 6.02 10.09
C MET A 309 22.92 6.86 9.87
N LYS A 310 24.00 6.18 9.49
CA LYS A 310 25.31 6.80 9.18
C LYS A 310 25.50 6.92 7.67
N ASN A 311 26.46 7.74 7.26
CA ASN A 311 26.84 7.88 5.86
C ASN A 311 25.62 8.09 4.92
N VAL A 312 24.71 8.98 5.36
CA VAL A 312 23.49 9.29 4.64
C VAL A 312 23.82 9.99 3.33
N ARG A 313 23.30 9.46 2.25
CA ARG A 313 23.44 10.02 0.90
C ARG A 313 22.06 10.26 0.30
N VAL A 314 21.91 11.34 -0.45
CA VAL A 314 20.69 11.67 -1.21
C VAL A 314 21.08 12.03 -2.64
N ASP A 315 20.37 11.45 -3.58
CA ASP A 315 20.41 11.78 -5.01
C ASP A 315 18.96 11.99 -5.49
N SER A 316 18.81 12.61 -6.66
CA SER A 316 17.54 12.68 -7.36
C SER A 316 17.72 12.25 -8.81
N PHE A 317 16.65 11.71 -9.39
CA PHE A 317 16.63 11.32 -10.79
C PHE A 317 15.26 11.57 -11.40
N ASP A 318 15.25 11.84 -12.69
CA ASP A 318 14.05 12.24 -13.40
C ASP A 318 13.63 11.16 -14.41
N ALA A 319 12.33 10.86 -14.45
CA ALA A 319 11.68 10.31 -15.63
C ALA A 319 11.16 11.48 -16.48
N ASP A 320 11.36 11.45 -17.78
CA ASP A 320 10.85 12.44 -18.69
C ASP A 320 10.18 11.81 -19.93
N ASN A 321 9.46 12.64 -20.71
CA ASN A 321 8.72 12.19 -21.87
C ASN A 321 9.53 12.23 -23.18
N THR A 322 10.86 12.26 -23.13
CA THR A 322 11.67 12.30 -24.34
C THR A 322 11.82 10.93 -25.00
N GLY A 323 11.96 10.92 -26.32
CA GLY A 323 12.21 9.72 -27.10
C GLY A 323 11.14 8.63 -26.91
N ALA A 324 11.56 7.41 -26.66
CA ALA A 324 10.70 6.24 -26.47
C ALA A 324 9.86 6.25 -25.18
N ASN A 325 10.16 7.15 -24.25
CA ASN A 325 9.43 7.26 -22.98
C ASN A 325 8.06 7.92 -23.15
N ARG A 326 7.84 8.70 -24.19
CA ARG A 326 6.62 9.51 -24.39
C ARG A 326 5.31 8.71 -24.26
N PRO A 327 5.09 7.58 -24.98
CA PRO A 327 3.88 6.80 -24.84
C PRO A 327 3.75 6.18 -23.43
N ILE A 328 4.84 5.68 -22.84
CA ILE A 328 4.86 5.07 -21.53
C ILE A 328 4.49 6.11 -20.46
N PHE A 329 5.02 7.32 -20.59
CA PHE A 329 4.72 8.43 -19.69
C PHE A 329 3.24 8.83 -19.78
N ALA A 330 2.68 8.87 -21.01
CA ALA A 330 1.25 9.16 -21.21
C ALA A 330 0.34 8.10 -20.55
N GLU A 331 0.68 6.82 -20.70
CA GLU A 331 -0.06 5.72 -20.04
C GLU A 331 0.00 5.84 -18.51
N MET A 332 1.18 6.17 -17.95
CA MET A 332 1.35 6.37 -16.52
C MET A 332 0.47 7.53 -16.02
N ILE A 333 0.48 8.68 -16.71
CA ILE A 333 -0.33 9.84 -16.32
C ILE A 333 -1.83 9.56 -16.48
N ALA A 334 -2.23 8.78 -17.47
CA ALA A 334 -3.62 8.33 -17.61
C ALA A 334 -4.07 7.46 -16.41
N SER A 335 -3.20 6.60 -15.90
CA SER A 335 -3.45 5.82 -14.69
C SER A 335 -3.54 6.73 -13.44
N TRP A 336 -2.64 7.71 -13.29
CA TRP A 336 -2.72 8.70 -12.21
C TRP A 336 -3.99 9.55 -12.26
N ARG A 337 -4.42 9.92 -13.46
CA ARG A 337 -5.69 10.62 -13.68
C ARG A 337 -6.87 9.82 -13.12
N HIS A 338 -6.95 8.55 -13.49
CA HIS A 338 -7.99 7.66 -12.99
C HIS A 338 -7.90 7.52 -11.47
N PHE A 339 -6.72 7.23 -10.96
CA PHE A 339 -6.45 7.06 -9.54
C PHE A 339 -6.87 8.29 -8.71
N SER A 340 -6.39 9.47 -9.07
CA SER A 340 -6.66 10.69 -8.30
C SER A 340 -8.13 11.09 -8.35
N ALA A 341 -8.78 11.00 -9.51
CA ALA A 341 -10.15 11.49 -9.68
C ALA A 341 -11.20 10.45 -9.24
N GLU A 342 -11.00 9.17 -9.55
CA GLU A 342 -11.99 8.14 -9.27
C GLU A 342 -11.77 7.48 -7.91
N THR A 343 -10.53 7.21 -7.53
CA THR A 343 -10.28 6.50 -6.29
C THR A 343 -10.17 7.43 -5.10
N ILE A 344 -9.20 8.34 -5.10
CA ILE A 344 -9.08 9.35 -4.03
C ILE A 344 -10.34 10.21 -3.97
N GLY A 345 -10.86 10.62 -5.14
CA GLY A 345 -12.07 11.42 -5.22
C GLY A 345 -13.31 10.74 -4.65
N ARG A 346 -13.44 9.42 -4.81
CA ARG A 346 -14.53 8.63 -4.22
C ARG A 346 -14.40 8.51 -2.71
N GLU A 347 -13.19 8.23 -2.21
CA GLU A 347 -12.92 8.15 -0.77
C GLU A 347 -13.24 9.47 -0.06
N LEU A 348 -12.84 10.58 -0.63
CA LEU A 348 -13.09 11.93 -0.10
C LEU A 348 -14.49 12.45 -0.42
N ARG A 349 -15.29 11.75 -1.24
CA ARG A 349 -16.61 12.20 -1.69
C ARG A 349 -16.57 13.63 -2.29
N ILE A 350 -15.52 13.90 -3.09
CA ILE A 350 -15.41 15.20 -3.77
C ILE A 350 -16.61 15.44 -4.68
N SER A 351 -16.96 16.70 -4.89
CA SER A 351 -18.02 17.11 -5.78
C SER A 351 -17.69 16.75 -7.24
N GLU A 352 -18.72 16.63 -8.08
CA GLU A 352 -18.54 16.43 -9.51
C GLU A 352 -17.69 17.53 -10.14
N LYS A 353 -17.85 18.77 -9.69
CA LYS A 353 -17.03 19.90 -10.11
C LYS A 353 -15.56 19.68 -9.82
N GLU A 354 -15.21 19.28 -8.61
CA GLU A 354 -13.82 19.03 -8.19
C GLU A 354 -13.19 17.86 -8.95
N ARG A 355 -13.99 16.81 -9.21
CA ARG A 355 -13.57 15.68 -10.04
C ARG A 355 -13.27 16.10 -11.47
N ASN A 356 -14.16 16.91 -12.06
CA ASN A 356 -13.96 17.44 -13.42
C ASN A 356 -12.74 18.36 -13.50
N GLU A 357 -12.43 19.14 -12.46
CA GLU A 357 -11.21 19.93 -12.36
C GLU A 357 -9.94 19.06 -12.33
N LEU A 358 -9.95 17.93 -11.59
CA LEU A 358 -8.84 16.96 -11.64
C LEU A 358 -8.67 16.37 -13.03
N PHE A 359 -9.77 15.93 -13.65
CA PHE A 359 -9.72 15.40 -15.01
C PHE A 359 -9.15 16.42 -15.99
N ALA A 360 -9.62 17.66 -15.97
CA ALA A 360 -9.13 18.73 -16.85
C ALA A 360 -7.63 19.00 -16.66
N GLY A 361 -7.14 19.00 -15.42
CA GLY A 361 -5.72 19.19 -15.12
C GLY A 361 -4.84 18.06 -15.63
N TYR A 362 -5.24 16.81 -15.42
CA TYR A 362 -4.53 15.65 -15.98
C TYR A 362 -4.64 15.57 -17.51
N ASP A 363 -5.77 15.98 -18.10
CA ASP A 363 -5.94 16.06 -19.55
C ASP A 363 -5.01 17.13 -20.15
N ALA A 364 -4.79 18.25 -19.47
CA ALA A 364 -3.78 19.25 -19.85
C ALA A 364 -2.37 18.69 -19.79
N HIS A 365 -2.05 17.86 -18.76
CA HIS A 365 -0.77 17.18 -18.69
C HIS A 365 -0.59 16.16 -19.84
N LEU A 366 -1.62 15.36 -20.13
CA LEU A 366 -1.61 14.44 -21.26
C LEU A 366 -1.46 15.19 -22.61
N ALA A 367 -2.11 16.35 -22.76
CA ALA A 367 -1.94 17.21 -23.93
C ALA A 367 -0.50 17.71 -24.04
N THR A 368 0.13 18.10 -22.92
CA THR A 368 1.55 18.45 -22.85
C THR A 368 2.44 17.32 -23.35
N ILE A 369 2.22 16.09 -22.86
CA ILE A 369 2.99 14.91 -23.26
C ILE A 369 2.84 14.64 -24.77
N ARG A 370 1.63 14.78 -25.31
CA ARG A 370 1.32 14.51 -26.73
C ARG A 370 1.76 15.62 -27.67
N HIS A 371 1.99 16.83 -27.17
CA HIS A 371 2.43 17.96 -27.98
C HIS A 371 3.82 17.68 -28.57
N PRO A 372 4.07 17.92 -29.89
CA PRO A 372 5.35 17.60 -30.53
C PRO A 372 6.56 18.23 -29.84
N HIS A 373 6.41 19.44 -29.32
CA HIS A 373 7.44 20.18 -28.58
C HIS A 373 7.19 20.20 -27.07
N GLY A 374 6.27 19.35 -26.58
CA GLY A 374 5.94 19.27 -25.18
C GLY A 374 6.99 18.52 -24.38
N TYR A 375 7.31 19.05 -23.22
CA TYR A 375 8.23 18.45 -22.27
C TYR A 375 7.56 18.33 -20.90
N THR A 376 7.74 17.20 -20.26
CA THR A 376 7.37 16.97 -18.85
C THR A 376 8.39 16.07 -18.19
N LYS A 377 8.57 16.25 -16.90
CA LYS A 377 9.37 15.35 -16.07
C LYS A 377 8.72 15.10 -14.70
N TRP A 378 9.03 13.96 -14.15
CA TRP A 378 8.71 13.52 -12.81
C TRP A 378 10.00 13.21 -12.07
N SER A 379 10.25 13.90 -10.96
CA SER A 379 11.45 13.75 -10.15
C SER A 379 11.22 12.81 -8.99
N VAL A 380 12.16 11.89 -8.78
CA VAL A 380 12.18 10.94 -7.66
C VAL A 380 13.46 11.16 -6.87
N PHE A 381 13.33 11.23 -5.54
CA PHE A 381 14.46 11.24 -4.62
C PHE A 381 14.85 9.81 -4.24
N ALA A 382 16.15 9.57 -4.19
CA ALA A 382 16.73 8.37 -3.61
C ALA A 382 17.59 8.76 -2.41
N ALA A 383 17.36 8.14 -1.29
CA ALA A 383 18.17 8.34 -0.10
C ALA A 383 18.62 7.00 0.48
N SER A 384 19.85 6.92 0.96
CA SER A 384 20.34 5.74 1.66
C SER A 384 21.15 6.10 2.89
N GLY A 385 21.15 5.18 3.86
CA GLY A 385 21.96 5.29 5.06
C GLY A 385 22.47 3.92 5.49
N GLU A 386 23.55 3.91 6.25
CA GLU A 386 24.19 2.71 6.81
C GLU A 386 23.73 2.50 8.25
N LYS A 387 23.28 1.29 8.61
CA LYS A 387 22.99 0.91 9.99
C LYS A 387 24.29 0.92 10.80
N ALA A 388 24.30 1.60 11.95
CA ALA A 388 25.48 1.60 12.83
C ALA A 388 25.88 0.18 13.22
N LYS A 389 27.20 -0.05 13.36
CA LYS A 389 27.75 -1.33 13.83
C LYS A 389 27.51 -1.53 15.30
#